data_9e3dbc8ea543a83257be252b81f5540e
#
_entry.id   9e3dbc8ea543a83257be252b81f5540e
#
_cell.length_a   1.000
_cell.length_b   1.000
_cell.length_c   1.000
_cell.angle_alpha   90.00
_cell.angle_beta   90.00
_cell.angle_gamma   90.00
#
_symmetry.space_group_name_H-M   'P 1'
#
loop_
_entity.id
_entity.type
_entity.pdbx_description
1 polymer ?
#
loop_
_entity_poly.entity_id
_entity_poly.type
_entity_poly.pdbx_seq_one_letter_code
_entity_poly.pdbx_strand_id
1 'polypeptide(L)'
;MGTQISIFIQQIINGLKIGSVYALVALGYTMVYGIIKLINFAHGDFIMVGSYVLLYTIPIMVAGGLPAWAAVILAIIACSAVGITVEKVAYKPVREKGTKMSALITAIAMSLFLENLAQTLFGASPKSISTIFSFPNLEIGGTKLNGNTLLTIAIGVVMMIALQLFVKKTKMGKAMRAVSEDGEAAILMGINKNRTISITFAIGSALAAVASLMYCASYPQAT
;
A
#
# COMPACT_ATOMS: atom_id res chain seq x y z
N MET A 1 -32.49 -5.93 24.34
CA MET A 1 -31.36 -6.87 24.14
C MET A 1 -30.93 -6.96 22.68
N GLY A 2 -31.81 -7.09 21.69
CA GLY A 2 -31.42 -7.16 20.27
C GLY A 2 -30.60 -5.99 19.75
N THR A 3 -30.93 -4.76 20.15
CA THR A 3 -30.23 -3.53 19.70
C THR A 3 -28.78 -3.47 20.20
N GLN A 4 -28.50 -3.90 21.42
CA GLN A 4 -27.14 -3.91 21.99
C GLN A 4 -26.24 -4.94 21.29
N ILE A 5 -26.78 -6.11 20.97
CA ILE A 5 -26.08 -7.18 20.24
C ILE A 5 -25.78 -6.72 18.81
N SER A 6 -26.74 -6.07 18.16
CA SER A 6 -26.57 -5.49 16.82
C SER A 6 -25.45 -4.44 16.78
N ILE A 7 -25.43 -3.52 17.75
CA ILE A 7 -24.37 -2.52 17.88
C ILE A 7 -23.01 -3.18 18.09
N PHE A 8 -22.93 -4.17 18.95
CA PHE A 8 -21.68 -4.88 19.23
C PHE A 8 -21.13 -5.58 17.96
N ILE A 9 -21.98 -6.29 17.23
CA ILE A 9 -21.60 -6.93 15.95
C ILE A 9 -21.11 -5.89 14.95
N GLN A 10 -21.81 -4.76 14.84
CA GLN A 10 -21.43 -3.67 13.93
C GLN A 10 -20.05 -3.08 14.29
N GLN A 11 -19.73 -2.93 15.57
CA GLN A 11 -18.42 -2.45 16.02
C GLN A 11 -17.30 -3.46 15.70
N ILE A 12 -17.55 -4.75 15.85
CA ILE A 12 -16.58 -5.79 15.45
C ILE A 12 -16.30 -5.71 13.95
N ILE A 13 -17.33 -5.58 13.12
CA ILE A 13 -17.19 -5.50 11.67
C ILE A 13 -16.46 -4.22 11.25
N ASN A 14 -16.75 -3.10 11.89
CA ASN A 14 -16.03 -1.84 11.68
C ASN A 14 -14.55 -1.95 12.09
N GLY A 15 -14.27 -2.58 13.23
CA GLY A 15 -12.91 -2.87 13.65
C GLY A 15 -12.16 -3.77 12.67
N LEU A 16 -12.82 -4.79 12.13
CA LEU A 16 -12.25 -5.69 11.14
C LEU A 16 -11.97 -4.98 9.81
N LYS A 17 -12.84 -4.05 9.39
CA LYS A 17 -12.63 -3.19 8.22
C LYS A 17 -11.36 -2.34 8.37
N ILE A 18 -11.25 -1.61 9.47
CA ILE A 18 -10.08 -0.75 9.75
C ILE A 18 -8.83 -1.62 9.87
N GLY A 19 -8.91 -2.75 10.59
CA GLY A 19 -7.83 -3.71 10.73
C GLY A 19 -7.34 -4.27 9.39
N SER A 20 -8.23 -4.50 8.42
CA SER A 20 -7.87 -4.97 7.07
C SER A 20 -7.06 -3.93 6.29
N VAL A 21 -7.40 -2.65 6.40
CA VAL A 21 -6.63 -1.57 5.78
C VAL A 21 -5.23 -1.49 6.41
N TYR A 22 -5.15 -1.47 7.74
CA TYR A 22 -3.87 -1.46 8.44
C TYR A 22 -3.03 -2.71 8.15
N ALA A 23 -3.65 -3.87 8.00
CA ALA A 23 -2.94 -5.10 7.63
C ALA A 23 -2.28 -4.99 6.25
N LEU A 24 -2.96 -4.39 5.25
CA LEU A 24 -2.37 -4.14 3.92
C LEU A 24 -1.18 -3.18 3.99
N VAL A 25 -1.31 -2.09 4.74
CA VAL A 25 -0.22 -1.13 4.97
C VAL A 25 0.96 -1.85 5.65
N ALA A 26 0.70 -2.60 6.71
CA ALA A 26 1.72 -3.34 7.45
C ALA A 26 2.41 -4.40 6.59
N LEU A 27 1.68 -5.10 5.71
CA LEU A 27 2.26 -6.10 4.81
C LEU A 27 3.25 -5.48 3.82
N GLY A 28 2.90 -4.36 3.18
CA GLY A 28 3.81 -3.65 2.29
C GLY A 28 5.06 -3.13 3.01
N TYR A 29 4.86 -2.55 4.18
CA TYR A 29 5.92 -2.05 5.05
C TYR A 29 6.87 -3.15 5.52
N THR A 30 6.32 -4.23 6.10
CA THR A 30 7.10 -5.34 6.65
C THR A 30 7.85 -6.12 5.59
N MET A 31 7.30 -6.20 4.37
CA MET A 31 7.98 -6.86 3.25
C MET A 31 9.27 -6.12 2.87
N VAL A 32 9.25 -4.80 2.79
CA VAL A 32 10.43 -3.98 2.52
C VAL A 32 11.41 -4.05 3.69
N TYR A 33 10.93 -3.86 4.92
CA TYR A 33 11.76 -3.95 6.13
C TYR A 33 12.42 -5.32 6.29
N GLY A 34 11.69 -6.40 6.03
CA GLY A 34 12.19 -7.76 6.16
C GLY A 34 13.42 -8.05 5.30
N ILE A 35 13.51 -7.42 4.12
CA ILE A 35 14.61 -7.67 3.18
C ILE A 35 15.78 -6.72 3.39
N ILE A 36 15.50 -5.45 3.62
CA ILE A 36 16.55 -4.41 3.68
C ILE A 36 17.04 -4.20 5.11
N LYS A 37 16.25 -4.59 6.11
CA LYS A 37 16.48 -4.33 7.54
C LYS A 37 16.58 -2.84 7.87
N LEU A 38 15.97 -1.98 7.04
CA LEU A 38 15.89 -0.53 7.22
C LEU A 38 14.42 -0.10 7.21
N ILE A 39 14.09 0.81 8.12
CA ILE A 39 12.74 1.39 8.23
C ILE A 39 12.49 2.30 7.02
N ASN A 40 11.40 2.07 6.31
CA ASN A 40 10.97 2.90 5.19
C ASN A 40 9.87 3.88 5.65
N PHE A 41 10.24 5.06 6.11
CA PHE A 41 9.27 6.09 6.52
C PHE A 41 8.41 6.58 5.36
N ALA A 42 8.94 6.58 4.12
CA ALA A 42 8.19 6.96 2.92
C ALA A 42 7.08 5.98 2.52
N HIS A 43 6.85 4.88 3.27
CA HIS A 43 5.81 3.93 2.92
C HIS A 43 4.40 4.51 3.06
N GLY A 44 4.17 5.37 4.06
CA GLY A 44 2.93 6.13 4.21
C GLY A 44 2.68 7.06 3.03
N ASP A 45 3.73 7.68 2.52
CA ASP A 45 3.64 8.62 1.39
C ASP A 45 3.27 7.92 0.08
N PHE A 46 3.58 6.63 -0.08
CA PHE A 46 3.10 5.86 -1.23
C PHE A 46 1.58 5.67 -1.20
N ILE A 47 0.96 5.60 0.00
CA ILE A 47 -0.50 5.56 0.16
C ILE A 47 -1.08 6.92 -0.24
N MET A 48 -0.47 8.02 0.20
CA MET A 48 -0.82 9.37 -0.20
C MET A 48 -0.75 9.53 -1.73
N VAL A 49 0.35 9.13 -2.37
CA VAL A 49 0.50 9.15 -3.83
C VAL A 49 -0.62 8.35 -4.50
N GLY A 50 -0.91 7.15 -4.01
CA GLY A 50 -2.01 6.32 -4.51
C GLY A 50 -3.36 7.03 -4.42
N SER A 51 -3.64 7.69 -3.31
CA SER A 51 -4.88 8.46 -3.08
C SER A 51 -5.01 9.63 -4.06
N TYR A 52 -3.93 10.39 -4.30
CA TYR A 52 -3.94 11.47 -5.29
C TYR A 52 -4.09 10.95 -6.72
N VAL A 53 -3.43 9.85 -7.08
CA VAL A 53 -3.61 9.24 -8.41
C VAL A 53 -5.07 8.84 -8.59
N LEU A 54 -5.70 8.17 -7.62
CA LEU A 54 -7.12 7.81 -7.67
C LEU A 54 -8.02 9.05 -7.77
N LEU A 55 -7.75 10.09 -6.97
CA LEU A 55 -8.52 11.34 -6.96
C LEU A 55 -8.63 11.95 -8.36
N TYR A 56 -7.53 11.99 -9.10
CA TYR A 56 -7.49 12.65 -10.42
C TYR A 56 -7.86 11.70 -11.56
N THR A 57 -7.53 10.43 -11.46
CA THR A 57 -7.75 9.49 -12.57
C THR A 57 -9.18 8.94 -12.63
N ILE A 58 -9.88 8.77 -11.49
CA ILE A 58 -11.25 8.25 -11.47
C ILE A 58 -12.21 9.13 -12.29
N PRO A 59 -12.30 10.46 -12.06
CA PRO A 59 -13.19 11.31 -12.84
C PRO A 59 -12.87 11.29 -14.34
N ILE A 60 -11.58 11.29 -14.69
CA ILE A 60 -11.13 11.25 -16.09
C ILE A 60 -11.53 9.93 -16.75
N MET A 61 -11.33 8.80 -16.08
CA MET A 61 -11.69 7.47 -16.62
C MET A 61 -13.20 7.33 -16.81
N VAL A 62 -13.99 7.74 -15.81
CA VAL A 62 -15.45 7.68 -15.87
C VAL A 62 -15.99 8.61 -16.96
N ALA A 63 -15.46 9.83 -17.08
CA ALA A 63 -15.84 10.76 -18.16
C ALA A 63 -15.46 10.22 -19.56
N GLY A 64 -14.36 9.47 -19.66
CA GLY A 64 -13.94 8.80 -20.90
C GLY A 64 -14.67 7.48 -21.20
N GLY A 65 -15.68 7.10 -20.40
CA GLY A 65 -16.44 5.85 -20.58
C GLY A 65 -15.67 4.59 -20.13
N LEU A 66 -14.53 4.76 -19.47
CA LEU A 66 -13.75 3.65 -18.92
C LEU A 66 -14.22 3.30 -17.50
N PRO A 67 -14.17 2.02 -17.12
CA PRO A 67 -14.59 1.62 -15.78
C PRO A 67 -13.63 2.15 -14.71
N ALA A 68 -14.16 2.56 -13.56
CA ALA A 68 -13.40 3.12 -12.45
C ALA A 68 -12.23 2.23 -11.94
N TRP A 69 -12.34 0.90 -12.11
CA TRP A 69 -11.25 -0.01 -11.74
C TRP A 69 -9.98 0.17 -12.58
N ALA A 70 -10.06 0.78 -13.78
CA ALA A 70 -8.88 1.10 -14.58
C ALA A 70 -7.96 2.13 -13.87
N ALA A 71 -8.55 3.05 -13.09
CA ALA A 71 -7.79 3.99 -12.27
C ALA A 71 -6.95 3.28 -11.18
N VAL A 72 -7.43 2.14 -10.69
CA VAL A 72 -6.68 1.32 -9.70
C VAL A 72 -5.40 0.76 -10.30
N ILE A 73 -5.46 0.29 -11.56
CA ILE A 73 -4.28 -0.20 -12.27
C ILE A 73 -3.26 0.93 -12.44
N LEU A 74 -3.72 2.13 -12.82
CA LEU A 74 -2.84 3.30 -12.92
C LEU A 74 -2.23 3.67 -11.56
N ALA A 75 -2.98 3.63 -10.48
CA ALA A 75 -2.47 3.88 -9.14
C ALA A 75 -1.39 2.86 -8.75
N ILE A 76 -1.59 1.58 -9.05
CA ILE A 76 -0.60 0.52 -8.81
C ILE A 76 0.69 0.79 -9.62
N ILE A 77 0.57 1.14 -10.89
CA ILE A 77 1.71 1.43 -11.75
C ILE A 77 2.45 2.67 -11.25
N ALA A 78 1.73 3.76 -10.95
CA ALA A 78 2.30 5.01 -10.46
C ALA A 78 3.03 4.83 -9.13
N CYS A 79 2.39 4.19 -8.14
CA CYS A 79 3.01 3.91 -6.85
C CYS A 79 4.24 3.00 -6.99
N SER A 80 4.17 1.97 -7.85
CA SER A 80 5.32 1.10 -8.11
C SER A 80 6.48 1.88 -8.75
N ALA A 81 6.20 2.78 -9.68
CA ALA A 81 7.20 3.63 -10.31
C ALA A 81 7.85 4.58 -9.29
N VAL A 82 7.04 5.24 -8.44
CA VAL A 82 7.54 6.10 -7.36
C VAL A 82 8.37 5.28 -6.37
N GLY A 83 7.91 4.11 -5.95
CA GLY A 83 8.65 3.24 -5.04
C GLY A 83 10.01 2.80 -5.59
N ILE A 84 10.08 2.40 -6.87
CA ILE A 84 11.35 2.08 -7.55
C ILE A 84 12.25 3.31 -7.65
N THR A 85 11.69 4.48 -7.94
CA THR A 85 12.46 5.74 -8.04
C THR A 85 13.06 6.10 -6.68
N VAL A 86 12.27 6.07 -5.63
CA VAL A 86 12.71 6.32 -4.25
C VAL A 86 13.81 5.32 -3.86
N GLU A 87 13.63 4.04 -4.17
CA GLU A 87 14.68 3.04 -3.91
C GLU A 87 15.98 3.38 -4.64
N LYS A 88 15.91 3.64 -5.93
CA LYS A 88 17.12 3.87 -6.75
C LYS A 88 17.83 5.18 -6.43
N VAL A 89 17.08 6.25 -6.17
CA VAL A 89 17.62 7.59 -5.98
C VAL A 89 18.05 7.82 -4.53
N ALA A 90 17.25 7.38 -3.56
CA ALA A 90 17.48 7.66 -2.15
C ALA A 90 18.11 6.47 -1.41
N TYR A 91 17.49 5.29 -1.45
CA TYR A 91 17.93 4.18 -0.60
C TYR A 91 19.14 3.43 -1.12
N LYS A 92 19.25 3.19 -2.43
CA LYS A 92 20.36 2.42 -3.01
C LYS A 92 21.72 3.07 -2.77
N PRO A 93 21.93 4.38 -3.05
CA PRO A 93 23.24 5.01 -2.82
C PRO A 93 23.67 4.96 -1.35
N VAL A 94 22.72 5.17 -0.44
CA VAL A 94 23.01 5.18 1.00
C VAL A 94 23.25 3.77 1.52
N ARG A 95 22.54 2.76 0.99
CA ARG A 95 22.75 1.36 1.35
C ARG A 95 24.13 0.85 0.91
N GLU A 96 24.63 1.31 -0.24
CA GLU A 96 25.91 0.86 -0.80
C GLU A 96 27.11 1.58 -0.18
N LYS A 97 26.98 2.84 0.21
CA LYS A 97 28.10 3.69 0.66
C LYS A 97 27.94 4.29 2.05
N GLY A 98 26.74 4.22 2.63
CA GLY A 98 26.41 4.89 3.88
C GLY A 98 26.35 3.95 5.09
N THR A 99 26.08 4.55 6.23
CA THR A 99 25.83 3.84 7.50
C THR A 99 24.32 3.57 7.68
N LYS A 100 23.96 2.72 8.64
CA LYS A 100 22.55 2.51 9.01
C LYS A 100 21.87 3.82 9.45
N MET A 101 22.62 4.71 10.11
CA MET A 101 22.12 6.02 10.52
C MET A 101 21.85 6.93 9.32
N SER A 102 22.75 6.96 8.34
CA SER A 102 22.53 7.72 7.09
C SER A 102 21.29 7.23 6.35
N ALA A 103 21.03 5.92 6.35
CA ALA A 103 19.85 5.36 5.72
C ALA A 103 18.55 5.76 6.43
N LEU A 104 18.58 5.82 7.77
CA LEU A 104 17.43 6.29 8.56
C LEU A 104 17.10 7.76 8.27
N ILE A 105 18.14 8.63 8.28
CA ILE A 105 17.98 10.06 7.97
C ILE A 105 17.44 10.25 6.56
N THR A 106 17.98 9.49 5.59
CA THR A 106 17.51 9.53 4.20
C THR A 106 16.03 9.11 4.08
N ALA A 107 15.61 8.11 4.86
CA ALA A 107 14.22 7.66 4.86
C ALA A 107 13.26 8.77 5.35
N ILE A 108 13.63 9.46 6.44
CA ILE A 108 12.86 10.59 6.97
C ILE A 108 12.86 11.77 5.97
N ALA A 109 14.03 12.12 5.44
CA ALA A 109 14.15 13.20 4.46
C ALA A 109 13.31 12.93 3.20
N MET A 110 13.25 11.68 2.75
CA MET A 110 12.47 11.29 1.58
C MET A 110 10.96 11.36 1.85
N SER A 111 10.52 10.98 3.04
CA SER A 111 9.13 11.15 3.48
C SER A 111 8.75 12.63 3.47
N LEU A 112 9.50 13.47 4.17
CA LEU A 112 9.26 14.92 4.19
C LEU A 112 9.30 15.55 2.79
N PHE A 113 10.18 15.07 1.91
CA PHE A 113 10.23 15.53 0.52
C PHE A 113 8.94 15.20 -0.23
N LEU A 114 8.44 13.96 -0.13
CA LEU A 114 7.21 13.52 -0.81
C LEU A 114 5.99 14.26 -0.27
N GLU A 115 5.88 14.45 1.05
CA GLU A 115 4.80 15.22 1.67
C GLU A 115 4.79 16.67 1.18
N ASN A 116 5.92 17.37 1.25
CA ASN A 116 6.03 18.77 0.81
C ASN A 116 5.82 18.91 -0.70
N LEU A 117 6.29 17.95 -1.49
CA LEU A 117 6.05 17.91 -2.93
C LEU A 117 4.55 17.79 -3.23
N ALA A 118 3.85 16.87 -2.54
CA ALA A 118 2.41 16.71 -2.69
C ALA A 118 1.64 17.98 -2.27
N GLN A 119 2.00 18.60 -1.15
CA GLN A 119 1.39 19.85 -0.70
C GLN A 119 1.62 21.01 -1.69
N THR A 120 2.80 21.08 -2.29
CA THR A 120 3.13 22.10 -3.29
C THR A 120 2.34 21.89 -4.59
N LEU A 121 2.19 20.65 -5.04
CA LEU A 121 1.50 20.32 -6.29
C LEU A 121 -0.03 20.33 -6.16
N PHE A 122 -0.55 19.85 -5.04
CA PHE A 122 -1.98 19.59 -4.86
C PHE A 122 -2.64 20.49 -3.82
N GLY A 123 -1.84 21.23 -3.03
CA GLY A 123 -2.31 22.05 -1.90
C GLY A 123 -2.45 21.25 -0.62
N ALA A 124 -2.53 21.95 0.52
CA ALA A 124 -2.60 21.37 1.86
C ALA A 124 -4.03 21.02 2.33
N SER A 125 -5.07 21.37 1.56
CA SER A 125 -6.45 21.12 1.94
C SER A 125 -6.88 19.70 1.59
N PRO A 126 -7.57 18.97 2.49
CA PRO A 126 -8.15 17.67 2.18
C PRO A 126 -9.10 17.74 0.99
N LYS A 127 -9.00 16.80 0.06
CA LYS A 127 -9.84 16.73 -1.14
C LYS A 127 -10.78 15.54 -1.06
N SER A 128 -12.06 15.75 -1.39
CA SER A 128 -13.06 14.68 -1.43
C SER A 128 -12.85 13.82 -2.66
N ILE A 129 -12.84 12.50 -2.46
CA ILE A 129 -12.79 11.51 -3.53
C ILE A 129 -14.21 11.01 -3.79
N SER A 130 -14.63 10.96 -5.05
CA SER A 130 -15.89 10.33 -5.45
C SER A 130 -15.86 8.85 -5.06
N THR A 131 -16.97 8.33 -4.55
CA THR A 131 -17.10 6.91 -4.19
C THR A 131 -16.84 6.04 -5.41
N ILE A 132 -15.77 5.23 -5.35
CA ILE A 132 -15.31 4.38 -6.46
C ILE A 132 -16.27 3.21 -6.68
N PHE A 133 -16.76 2.67 -5.57
CA PHE A 133 -17.67 1.53 -5.56
C PHE A 133 -18.87 1.85 -4.64
N SER A 134 -20.05 1.63 -5.16
CA SER A 134 -21.30 1.68 -4.41
C SER A 134 -21.91 0.29 -4.43
N PHE A 135 -21.56 -0.52 -3.43
CA PHE A 135 -22.19 -1.83 -3.25
C PHE A 135 -23.44 -1.70 -2.38
N PRO A 136 -24.50 -2.45 -2.70
CA PRO A 136 -25.71 -2.44 -1.90
C PRO A 136 -25.40 -2.90 -0.45
N ASN A 137 -26.10 -2.28 0.49
CA ASN A 137 -26.02 -2.68 1.88
C ASN A 137 -26.66 -4.06 2.04
N LEU A 138 -25.99 -4.96 2.75
CA LEU A 138 -26.53 -6.28 3.10
C LEU A 138 -27.14 -6.19 4.49
N GLU A 139 -28.38 -6.65 4.65
CA GLU A 139 -29.04 -6.79 5.94
C GLU A 139 -28.90 -8.22 6.43
N ILE A 140 -28.11 -8.44 7.46
CA ILE A 140 -27.95 -9.75 8.09
C ILE A 140 -28.35 -9.63 9.55
N GLY A 141 -29.41 -10.37 9.95
CA GLY A 141 -29.85 -10.42 11.34
C GLY A 141 -30.28 -9.06 11.94
N GLY A 142 -30.85 -8.15 11.13
CA GLY A 142 -31.27 -6.82 11.58
C GLY A 142 -30.13 -5.79 11.68
N THR A 143 -28.91 -6.16 11.26
CA THR A 143 -27.75 -5.25 11.17
C THR A 143 -27.50 -4.88 9.72
N LYS A 144 -27.44 -3.58 9.43
CA LYS A 144 -27.09 -3.08 8.07
C LYS A 144 -25.58 -3.07 7.90
N LEU A 145 -25.08 -3.97 7.06
CA LEU A 145 -23.68 -4.06 6.69
C LEU A 145 -23.44 -3.29 5.40
N ASN A 146 -22.53 -2.32 5.44
CA ASN A 146 -22.14 -1.59 4.25
C ASN A 146 -21.36 -2.53 3.31
N GLY A 147 -21.78 -2.68 2.04
CA GLY A 147 -21.13 -3.54 1.06
C GLY A 147 -19.65 -3.20 0.84
N ASN A 148 -19.28 -1.91 0.94
CA ASN A 148 -17.88 -1.48 0.86
C ASN A 148 -17.04 -2.03 2.01
N THR A 149 -17.61 -2.23 3.19
CA THR A 149 -16.91 -2.84 4.35
C THR A 149 -16.53 -4.29 4.06
N LEU A 150 -17.48 -5.08 3.53
CA LEU A 150 -17.23 -6.48 3.19
C LEU A 150 -16.20 -6.60 2.07
N LEU A 151 -16.27 -5.72 1.07
CA LEU A 151 -15.30 -5.67 -0.01
C LEU A 151 -13.89 -5.37 0.52
N THR A 152 -13.75 -4.38 1.41
CA THR A 152 -12.45 -4.02 2.01
C THR A 152 -11.83 -5.20 2.75
N ILE A 153 -12.61 -5.90 3.57
CA ILE A 153 -12.16 -7.08 4.30
C ILE A 153 -11.75 -8.19 3.33
N ALA A 154 -12.59 -8.47 2.32
CA ALA A 154 -12.30 -9.51 1.33
C ALA A 154 -11.01 -9.23 0.55
N ILE A 155 -10.83 -8.00 0.06
CA ILE A 155 -9.59 -7.61 -0.64
C ILE A 155 -8.39 -7.73 0.30
N GLY A 156 -8.49 -7.29 1.55
CA GLY A 156 -7.43 -7.42 2.54
C GLY A 156 -6.98 -8.87 2.71
N VAL A 157 -7.93 -9.78 2.91
CA VAL A 157 -7.65 -11.22 3.06
C VAL A 157 -7.05 -11.81 1.78
N VAL A 158 -7.61 -11.51 0.62
CA VAL A 158 -7.11 -12.01 -0.68
C VAL A 158 -5.68 -11.53 -0.92
N MET A 159 -5.39 -10.26 -0.68
CA MET A 159 -4.04 -9.69 -0.87
C MET A 159 -3.04 -10.29 0.12
N MET A 160 -3.45 -10.55 1.36
CA MET A 160 -2.62 -11.23 2.35
C MET A 160 -2.24 -12.64 1.90
N ILE A 161 -3.22 -13.43 1.45
CA ILE A 161 -2.99 -14.79 0.95
C ILE A 161 -2.13 -14.76 -0.31
N ALA A 162 -2.42 -13.86 -1.25
CA ALA A 162 -1.67 -13.70 -2.50
C ALA A 162 -0.20 -13.37 -2.22
N LEU A 163 0.08 -12.42 -1.33
CA LEU A 163 1.44 -12.05 -0.95
C LEU A 163 2.17 -13.21 -0.27
N GLN A 164 1.50 -13.93 0.64
CA GLN A 164 2.09 -15.08 1.32
C GLN A 164 2.45 -16.19 0.32
N LEU A 165 1.56 -16.48 -0.62
CA LEU A 165 1.81 -17.47 -1.68
C LEU A 165 2.94 -17.01 -2.60
N PHE A 166 2.97 -15.73 -2.96
CA PHE A 166 4.03 -15.15 -3.78
C PHE A 166 5.39 -15.32 -3.11
N VAL A 167 5.53 -14.91 -1.84
CA VAL A 167 6.80 -15.00 -1.11
C VAL A 167 7.22 -16.45 -0.86
N LYS A 168 6.27 -17.36 -0.59
CA LYS A 168 6.58 -18.77 -0.30
C LYS A 168 6.87 -19.60 -1.56
N LYS A 169 6.12 -19.38 -2.65
CA LYS A 169 6.12 -20.31 -3.79
C LYS A 169 6.87 -19.81 -5.01
N THR A 170 7.10 -18.49 -5.19
CA THR A 170 7.75 -17.97 -6.40
C THR A 170 9.28 -17.96 -6.29
N LYS A 171 9.96 -17.98 -7.47
CA LYS A 171 11.43 -17.82 -7.55
C LYS A 171 11.88 -16.48 -6.95
N MET A 172 11.10 -15.40 -7.21
CA MET A 172 11.41 -14.08 -6.66
C MET A 172 11.23 -14.06 -5.13
N GLY A 173 10.18 -14.67 -4.59
CA GLY A 173 9.98 -14.80 -3.15
C GLY A 173 11.10 -15.61 -2.46
N LYS A 174 11.64 -16.66 -3.13
CA LYS A 174 12.82 -17.38 -2.64
C LYS A 174 14.06 -16.47 -2.64
N ALA A 175 14.27 -15.68 -3.69
CA ALA A 175 15.37 -14.72 -3.78
C ALA A 175 15.26 -13.64 -2.69
N MET A 176 14.05 -13.13 -2.43
CA MET A 176 13.77 -12.17 -1.36
C MET A 176 14.17 -12.74 0.01
N ARG A 177 13.79 -13.97 0.32
CA ARG A 177 14.15 -14.62 1.59
C ARG A 177 15.65 -14.87 1.70
N ALA A 178 16.31 -15.35 0.64
CA ALA A 178 17.76 -15.52 0.63
C ALA A 178 18.50 -14.20 0.90
N VAL A 179 18.10 -13.11 0.23
CA VAL A 179 18.68 -11.78 0.45
C VAL A 179 18.40 -11.26 1.86
N SER A 180 17.27 -11.62 2.48
CA SER A 180 16.91 -11.20 3.84
C SER A 180 17.73 -11.92 4.91
N GLU A 181 18.12 -13.17 4.68
CA GLU A 181 18.97 -13.95 5.59
C GLU A 181 20.43 -13.51 5.49
N ASP A 182 21.01 -13.65 4.31
CA ASP A 182 22.38 -13.23 4.03
C ASP A 182 22.50 -12.71 2.59
N GLY A 183 22.59 -11.38 2.44
CA GLY A 183 22.68 -10.73 1.15
C GLY A 183 24.00 -10.99 0.40
N GLU A 184 25.11 -11.28 1.10
CA GLU A 184 26.39 -11.56 0.49
C GLU A 184 26.42 -13.03 0.00
N ALA A 185 25.96 -13.96 0.83
CA ALA A 185 25.81 -15.36 0.39
C ALA A 185 24.84 -15.48 -0.77
N ALA A 186 23.75 -14.71 -0.81
CA ALA A 186 22.81 -14.70 -1.93
C ALA A 186 23.46 -14.26 -3.25
N ILE A 187 24.40 -13.29 -3.20
CA ILE A 187 25.15 -12.85 -4.39
C ILE A 187 26.04 -13.99 -4.90
N LEU A 188 26.73 -14.71 -4.01
CA LEU A 188 27.56 -15.87 -4.39
C LEU A 188 26.74 -16.98 -5.04
N MET A 189 25.45 -17.11 -4.68
CA MET A 189 24.51 -18.05 -5.30
C MET A 189 23.87 -17.50 -6.59
N GLY A 190 24.37 -16.37 -7.13
CA GLY A 190 23.90 -15.79 -8.39
C GLY A 190 22.64 -14.92 -8.28
N ILE A 191 22.20 -14.59 -7.08
CA ILE A 191 21.02 -13.71 -6.89
C ILE A 191 21.44 -12.25 -7.00
N ASN A 192 20.79 -11.50 -7.89
CA ASN A 192 21.03 -10.07 -8.00
C ASN A 192 20.30 -9.33 -6.87
N LYS A 193 21.04 -8.98 -5.79
CA LYS A 193 20.56 -8.29 -4.58
C LYS A 193 19.82 -7.00 -4.92
N ASN A 194 20.39 -6.15 -5.78
CA ASN A 194 19.79 -4.86 -6.11
C ASN A 194 18.46 -5.01 -6.85
N ARG A 195 18.39 -5.92 -7.82
CA ARG A 195 17.15 -6.21 -8.54
C ARG A 195 16.07 -6.76 -7.61
N THR A 196 16.45 -7.65 -6.70
CA THR A 196 15.52 -8.22 -5.70
C THR A 196 14.94 -7.13 -4.81
N ILE A 197 15.77 -6.20 -4.34
CA ILE A 197 15.34 -5.08 -3.50
C ILE A 197 14.42 -4.13 -4.29
N SER A 198 14.78 -3.74 -5.52
CA SER A 198 13.94 -2.86 -6.34
C SER A 198 12.56 -3.47 -6.62
N ILE A 199 12.49 -4.79 -6.89
CA ILE A 199 11.21 -5.49 -7.06
C ILE A 199 10.43 -5.53 -5.75
N THR A 200 11.10 -5.67 -4.61
CA THR A 200 10.44 -5.61 -3.30
C THR A 200 9.79 -4.25 -3.05
N PHE A 201 10.49 -3.16 -3.39
CA PHE A 201 9.91 -1.81 -3.30
C PHE A 201 8.71 -1.66 -4.24
N ALA A 202 8.80 -2.16 -5.47
CA ALA A 202 7.70 -2.11 -6.43
C ALA A 202 6.44 -2.83 -5.89
N ILE A 203 6.61 -4.03 -5.32
CA ILE A 203 5.48 -4.79 -4.77
C ILE A 203 4.95 -4.13 -3.50
N GLY A 204 5.84 -3.65 -2.60
CA GLY A 204 5.44 -2.92 -1.40
C GLY A 204 4.62 -1.67 -1.73
N SER A 205 5.07 -0.88 -2.72
CA SER A 205 4.36 0.31 -3.19
C SER A 205 3.07 -0.04 -3.94
N ALA A 206 3.01 -1.16 -4.65
CA ALA A 206 1.77 -1.68 -5.25
C ALA A 206 0.73 -2.03 -4.18
N LEU A 207 1.16 -2.64 -3.08
CA LEU A 207 0.29 -2.91 -1.92
C LEU A 207 -0.18 -1.61 -1.26
N ALA A 208 0.67 -0.59 -1.17
CA ALA A 208 0.29 0.74 -0.70
C ALA A 208 -0.79 1.38 -1.59
N ALA A 209 -0.74 1.19 -2.92
CA ALA A 209 -1.79 1.64 -3.83
C ALA A 209 -3.12 0.91 -3.60
N VAL A 210 -3.09 -0.39 -3.32
CA VAL A 210 -4.31 -1.13 -2.95
C VAL A 210 -4.84 -0.67 -1.59
N ALA A 211 -3.94 -0.43 -0.62
CA ALA A 211 -4.31 0.10 0.69
C ALA A 211 -4.93 1.50 0.57
N SER A 212 -4.41 2.38 -0.32
CA SER A 212 -4.98 3.70 -0.58
C SER A 212 -6.40 3.63 -1.14
N LEU A 213 -6.68 2.69 -2.04
CA LEU A 213 -8.02 2.43 -2.55
C LEU A 213 -8.99 2.07 -1.42
N MET A 214 -8.58 1.15 -0.53
CA MET A 214 -9.39 0.71 0.60
C MET A 214 -9.57 1.83 1.64
N TYR A 215 -8.53 2.62 1.84
CA TYR A 215 -8.58 3.81 2.70
C TYR A 215 -9.58 4.83 2.15
N CYS A 216 -9.49 5.19 0.87
CA CYS A 216 -10.42 6.12 0.21
C CYS A 216 -11.86 5.59 0.14
N ALA A 217 -12.05 4.28 0.01
CA ALA A 217 -13.38 3.66 0.08
C ALA A 217 -13.98 3.72 1.49
N SER A 218 -13.15 3.85 2.52
CA SER A 218 -13.56 3.95 3.93
C SER A 218 -13.71 5.39 4.40
N TYR A 219 -12.80 6.24 3.95
CA TYR A 219 -12.70 7.66 4.25
C TYR A 219 -12.56 8.40 2.90
N PRO A 220 -13.65 8.97 2.35
CA PRO A 220 -13.61 9.55 1.00
C PRO A 220 -12.88 10.90 0.97
N GLN A 221 -11.64 10.91 1.46
CA GLN A 221 -10.76 12.09 1.50
C GLN A 221 -9.33 11.67 1.14
N ALA A 222 -8.65 12.49 0.32
CA ALA A 222 -7.22 12.43 0.09
C ALA A 222 -6.54 13.54 0.90
N THR A 223 -5.59 13.17 1.74
CA THR A 223 -4.76 14.08 2.57
C THR A 223 -3.31 13.76 2.35
#